data_3a1aafb2d2364bfa9ee9f773ea8184d9
#
_entry.id   3a1aafb2d2364bfa9ee9f773ea8184d9
#
_cell.length_a   1.000
_cell.length_b   1.000
_cell.length_c   1.000
_cell.angle_alpha   90.00
_cell.angle_beta   90.00
_cell.angle_gamma   90.00
#
_symmetry.space_group_name_H-M   'P 1'
#
loop_
_entity.id
_entity.type
_entity.pdbx_description
1 polymer ?
#
loop_
_entity_poly.entity_id
_entity_poly.type
_entity_poly.pdbx_seq_one_letter_code
_entity_poly.pdbx_strand_id
1 'polypeptide(L)'
;ADYKLAVVDLFKQGKILEARKMLCSQVRPEEMDELFRWMYDNLELWGDTQESKDAAILIIAKGLRNIPMVADQEINLAATLVELCQISN
;
A
#
# COMPACT_ATOMS: atom_id res chain seq x y z
N ALA A 1 17.73 5.85 5.73
CA ALA A 1 16.65 6.72 5.33
C ALA A 1 15.41 5.87 5.11
N ASP A 2 14.30 6.46 5.43
CA ASP A 2 13.09 5.69 5.39
C ASP A 2 12.23 6.12 4.21
N TYR A 3 12.37 5.39 3.11
CA TYR A 3 11.58 5.65 1.92
C TYR A 3 10.08 5.52 2.20
N LYS A 4 9.71 4.77 3.24
CA LYS A 4 8.30 4.55 3.56
C LYS A 4 7.61 5.84 3.98
N LEU A 5 8.30 6.70 4.72
CA LEU A 5 7.73 7.99 5.12
C LEU A 5 7.52 8.89 3.89
N ALA A 6 8.45 8.87 2.95
CA ALA A 6 8.31 9.63 1.72
C ALA A 6 7.13 9.11 0.89
N VAL A 7 6.95 7.79 0.85
CA VAL A 7 5.82 7.19 0.15
C VAL A 7 4.49 7.61 0.78
N VAL A 8 4.41 7.65 2.11
CA VAL A 8 3.20 8.09 2.79
C VAL A 8 2.86 9.53 2.45
N ASP A 9 3.87 10.41 2.40
CA ASP A 9 3.66 11.80 2.03
C ASP A 9 3.11 11.91 0.61
N LEU A 10 3.66 11.15 -0.32
CA LEU A 10 3.18 11.13 -1.70
C LEU A 10 1.74 10.61 -1.76
N PHE A 11 1.46 9.55 -1.00
CA PHE A 11 0.13 8.98 -0.93
C PHE A 11 -0.90 10.01 -0.45
N LYS A 12 -0.56 10.73 0.62
CA LYS A 12 -1.47 11.72 1.21
C LYS A 12 -1.72 12.90 0.26
N GLN A 13 -0.78 13.17 -0.63
CA GLN A 13 -0.94 14.20 -1.65
C GLN A 13 -1.71 13.71 -2.87
N GLY A 14 -2.11 12.44 -2.88
CA GLY A 14 -2.80 11.85 -4.02
C GLY A 14 -1.87 11.46 -5.17
N LYS A 15 -0.57 11.50 -4.95
CA LYS A 15 0.42 11.19 -5.98
C LYS A 15 0.71 9.70 -6.02
N ILE A 16 -0.29 8.92 -6.40
CA ILE A 16 -0.23 7.46 -6.35
C ILE A 16 0.82 6.89 -7.31
N LEU A 17 0.94 7.47 -8.50
CA LEU A 17 1.92 6.99 -9.46
C LEU A 17 3.34 7.13 -8.93
N GLU A 18 3.65 8.27 -8.30
CA GLU A 18 4.97 8.50 -7.74
C GLU A 18 5.23 7.63 -6.53
N ALA A 19 4.22 7.43 -5.68
CA ALA A 19 4.32 6.54 -4.53
C ALA A 19 4.62 5.12 -5.00
N ARG A 20 3.90 4.64 -6.00
CA ARG A 20 4.11 3.32 -6.57
C ARG A 20 5.52 3.18 -7.12
N LYS A 21 5.99 4.15 -7.89
CA LYS A 21 7.33 4.10 -8.47
C LYS A 21 8.40 4.04 -7.39
N MET A 22 8.24 4.80 -6.33
CA MET A 22 9.20 4.80 -5.23
C MET A 22 9.23 3.44 -4.54
N LEU A 23 8.07 2.87 -4.24
CA LEU A 23 8.01 1.55 -3.61
C LEU A 23 8.64 0.49 -4.49
N CYS A 24 8.32 0.49 -5.78
CA CYS A 24 8.84 -0.51 -6.69
C CYS A 24 10.35 -0.40 -6.89
N SER A 25 10.92 0.79 -6.69
CA SER A 25 12.37 0.96 -6.77
C SER A 25 13.09 0.49 -5.52
N GLN A 26 12.39 0.37 -4.39
CA GLN A 26 12.99 0.04 -3.10
C GLN A 26 12.64 -1.37 -2.61
N VAL A 27 11.52 -1.92 -3.05
CA VAL A 27 11.03 -3.21 -2.56
C VAL A 27 11.10 -4.24 -3.68
N ARG A 28 11.82 -5.33 -3.44
CA ARG A 28 11.90 -6.42 -4.41
C ARG A 28 10.64 -7.28 -4.35
N PRO A 29 10.28 -7.95 -5.44
CA PRO A 29 9.06 -8.79 -5.44
C PRO A 29 9.01 -9.79 -4.29
N GLU A 30 10.15 -10.37 -3.90
CA GLU A 30 10.20 -11.36 -2.82
C GLU A 30 10.02 -10.72 -1.43
N GLU A 31 10.07 -9.40 -1.34
CA GLU A 31 9.88 -8.67 -0.09
C GLU A 31 8.48 -8.06 0.02
N MET A 32 7.62 -8.34 -0.94
CA MET A 32 6.32 -7.68 -1.02
C MET A 32 5.43 -8.00 0.18
N ASP A 33 5.50 -9.22 0.71
CA ASP A 33 4.72 -9.61 1.88
C ASP A 33 5.11 -8.79 3.11
N GLU A 34 6.39 -8.46 3.26
CA GLU A 34 6.85 -7.62 4.37
C GLU A 34 6.32 -6.20 4.23
N LEU A 35 6.24 -5.69 3.00
CA LEU A 35 5.69 -4.37 2.75
C LEU A 35 4.21 -4.33 3.16
N PHE A 36 3.44 -5.34 2.77
CA PHE A 36 2.02 -5.39 3.12
C PHE A 36 1.83 -5.52 4.64
N ARG A 37 2.71 -6.28 5.31
CA ARG A 37 2.67 -6.36 6.77
C ARG A 37 2.92 -4.99 7.40
N TRP A 38 3.88 -4.25 6.87
CA TRP A 38 4.15 -2.90 7.37
C TRP A 38 2.92 -2.00 7.18
N MET A 39 2.24 -2.12 6.04
CA MET A 39 1.04 -1.33 5.79
C MET A 39 -0.04 -1.63 6.82
N TYR A 40 -0.20 -2.90 7.17
CA TYR A 40 -1.16 -3.32 8.18
C TYR A 40 -0.79 -2.80 9.57
N ASP A 41 0.50 -2.79 9.90
CA ASP A 41 0.96 -2.34 11.20
C ASP A 41 0.79 -0.83 11.39
N ASN A 42 0.54 -0.10 10.30
CA ASN A 42 0.44 1.37 10.31
C ASN A 42 -0.87 1.84 9.70
N LEU A 43 -1.97 1.28 10.13
CA LEU A 43 -3.30 1.57 9.56
C LEU A 43 -3.69 3.03 9.63
N GLU A 44 -3.20 3.76 10.64
CA GLU A 44 -3.51 5.18 10.79
C GLU A 44 -3.01 6.03 9.62
N LEU A 45 -2.08 5.50 8.83
CA LEU A 45 -1.59 6.20 7.64
C LEU A 45 -2.61 6.19 6.51
N TRP A 46 -3.53 5.22 6.52
CA TRP A 46 -4.45 5.01 5.40
C TRP A 46 -5.85 5.54 5.68
N GLY A 47 -6.17 5.86 6.93
CA GLY A 47 -7.47 6.42 7.26
C GLY A 47 -7.53 6.94 8.69
N ASP A 48 -8.39 7.94 8.91
CA ASP A 48 -8.50 8.60 10.22
C ASP A 48 -9.57 7.98 11.12
N THR A 49 -10.59 7.36 10.51
CA THR A 49 -11.70 6.80 11.26
C THR A 49 -11.54 5.30 11.44
N GLN A 50 -12.23 4.73 12.41
CA GLN A 50 -12.23 3.27 12.56
C GLN A 50 -12.78 2.59 11.32
N GLU A 51 -13.80 3.19 10.71
CA GLU A 51 -14.39 2.65 9.49
C GLU A 51 -13.39 2.58 8.34
N SER A 52 -12.60 3.64 8.14
CA SER A 52 -11.60 3.63 7.06
C SER A 52 -10.45 2.70 7.40
N LYS A 53 -10.08 2.55 8.67
CA LYS A 53 -9.05 1.58 9.07
C LYS A 53 -9.51 0.15 8.80
N ASP A 54 -10.77 -0.15 9.10
CA ASP A 54 -11.32 -1.48 8.83
C ASP A 54 -11.34 -1.76 7.33
N ALA A 55 -11.71 -0.77 6.52
CA ALA A 55 -11.68 -0.91 5.07
C ALA A 55 -10.26 -1.14 4.57
N ALA A 56 -9.28 -0.44 5.16
CA ALA A 56 -7.88 -0.61 4.80
C ALA A 56 -7.41 -2.04 5.09
N ILE A 57 -7.82 -2.60 6.22
CA ILE A 57 -7.47 -4.00 6.55
C ILE A 57 -7.94 -4.95 5.45
N LEU A 58 -9.18 -4.78 5.00
CA LEU A 58 -9.72 -5.65 3.95
C LEU A 58 -8.96 -5.51 2.64
N ILE A 59 -8.60 -4.28 2.29
CA ILE A 59 -7.87 -4.01 1.06
C ILE A 59 -6.46 -4.60 1.12
N ILE A 60 -5.76 -4.40 2.25
CA ILE A 60 -4.41 -4.92 2.44
C ILE A 60 -4.42 -6.45 2.45
N ALA A 61 -5.39 -7.05 3.12
CA ALA A 61 -5.52 -8.50 3.17
C ALA A 61 -5.74 -9.09 1.77
N LYS A 62 -6.56 -8.42 0.95
CA LYS A 62 -6.79 -8.85 -0.42
C LYS A 62 -5.50 -8.81 -1.24
N GLY A 63 -4.75 -7.71 -1.14
CA GLY A 63 -3.47 -7.60 -1.84
C GLY A 63 -2.48 -8.66 -1.39
N LEU A 64 -2.42 -8.92 -0.10
CA LEU A 64 -1.53 -9.93 0.45
C LEU A 64 -1.90 -11.33 -0.07
N ARG A 65 -3.19 -11.65 -0.09
CA ARG A 65 -3.65 -12.95 -0.61
C ARG A 65 -3.31 -13.12 -2.08
N ASN A 66 -3.26 -12.03 -2.83
CA ASN A 66 -3.00 -12.09 -4.26
C ASN A 66 -1.51 -12.28 -4.60
N ILE A 67 -0.61 -12.02 -3.66
CA ILE A 67 0.84 -12.08 -3.93
C ILE A 67 1.26 -13.37 -4.61
N PRO A 68 0.89 -14.56 -4.10
CA PRO A 68 1.34 -15.80 -4.74
C PRO A 68 0.65 -16.13 -6.06
N MET A 69 -0.39 -15.38 -6.42
CA MET A 69 -1.20 -15.68 -7.59
C MET A 69 -1.00 -14.70 -8.74
N VAL A 70 -0.38 -13.55 -8.49
CA VAL A 70 -0.24 -12.53 -9.54
C VAL A 70 1.05 -12.73 -10.32
N ALA A 71 0.99 -12.41 -11.59
CA ALA A 71 2.17 -12.47 -12.45
C ALA A 71 3.09 -11.27 -12.23
N ASP A 72 2.53 -10.15 -11.80
CA ASP A 72 3.28 -8.90 -11.66
C ASP A 72 2.96 -8.25 -10.32
N GLN A 73 3.93 -8.23 -9.41
CA GLN A 73 3.75 -7.67 -8.08
C GLN A 73 3.54 -6.16 -8.11
N GLU A 74 4.12 -5.47 -9.07
CA GLU A 74 3.95 -4.04 -9.18
C GLU A 74 2.49 -3.68 -9.47
N ILE A 75 1.84 -4.42 -10.34
CA ILE A 75 0.43 -4.17 -10.68
C ILE A 75 -0.45 -4.43 -9.46
N ASN A 76 -0.17 -5.50 -8.73
CA ASN A 76 -0.92 -5.83 -7.52
C ASN A 76 -0.78 -4.71 -6.47
N LEU A 77 0.43 -4.23 -6.26
CA LEU A 77 0.69 -3.14 -5.33
C LEU A 77 -0.01 -1.86 -5.78
N ALA A 78 0.06 -1.54 -7.07
CA ALA A 78 -0.60 -0.35 -7.61
C ALA A 78 -2.10 -0.38 -7.37
N ALA A 79 -2.73 -1.53 -7.60
CA ALA A 79 -4.17 -1.68 -7.37
C ALA A 79 -4.51 -1.48 -5.89
N THR A 80 -3.70 -2.03 -5.01
CA THR A 80 -3.89 -1.87 -3.56
C THR A 80 -3.80 -0.40 -3.16
N LEU A 81 -2.80 0.31 -3.67
CA LEU A 81 -2.64 1.73 -3.34
C LEU A 81 -3.80 2.58 -3.85
N VAL A 82 -4.31 2.28 -5.04
CA VAL A 82 -5.46 2.99 -5.60
C VAL A 82 -6.68 2.80 -4.70
N GLU A 83 -6.94 1.57 -4.27
CA GLU A 83 -8.07 1.30 -3.38
C GLU A 83 -7.91 2.02 -2.05
N LEU A 84 -6.71 2.00 -1.47
CA LEU A 84 -6.45 2.71 -0.21
C LEU A 84 -6.66 4.21 -0.38
N CYS A 85 -6.27 4.77 -1.52
CA CYS A 85 -6.46 6.19 -1.79
C CYS A 85 -7.95 6.55 -1.82
N GLN A 86 -8.77 5.67 -2.37
CA GLN A 86 -10.21 5.91 -2.47
C GLN A 86 -10.89 6.00 -1.12
N ILE A 87 -10.45 5.22 -0.15
CA ILE A 87 -11.07 5.23 1.18
C ILE A 87 -10.53 6.34 2.08
N SER A 88 -9.35 6.88 1.78
CA SER A 88 -8.74 7.89 2.63
C SER A 88 -9.21 9.31 2.29
N ASN A 89 -10.05 9.44 1.28
CA ASN A 89 -10.66 10.73 0.93
C ASN A 89 -12.10 10.82 1.46
#